data_95a1869ebb0c543d2fffdeaec663a7f1
#
_entry.id   95a1869ebb0c543d2fffdeaec663a7f1
#
_cell.length_a   1.000
_cell.length_b   1.000
_cell.length_c   1.000
_cell.angle_alpha   90.00
_cell.angle_beta   90.00
_cell.angle_gamma   90.00
#
_symmetry.space_group_name_H-M   'P 1'
#
loop_
_entity.id
_entity.type
_entity.pdbx_description
1 polymer ?
#
loop_
_entity_poly.entity_id
_entity_poly.type
_entity_poly.pdbx_seq_one_letter_code
_entity_poly.pdbx_strand_id
1 'polypeptide(L)'
;MPSSRLLSCLLSALLLAACGSDSAPEAAQPQADTPPVTSGSAVSDAAASDEADALRQRIAEAAEGAHRSDANKARNAARRPVETLQFFGLRPDMTVVEVWPGGGWYSEVLAPVLRDGGTLVAASYPMDGDVPFRAQMTRDYRARLAEHPEVYGAVKHVPFAPPTYGELGAPESADMVLLSRHFHNFISAGITDQVLQAAHAVLRPGGILAVVQHRAAADAVPEAEQRDGYVRESYVVEKAEQAGFVLGARSEINANPKDTRDHAMGVWALPPSLRACRSVEDEAERDACEETYRAIGESDRMTLRFTKPS
;
A
#
# COMPACT_ATOMS: atom_id res chain seq x y z
N MET A 1 11.89 58.62 1.92
CA MET A 1 12.02 59.58 0.82
C MET A 1 12.14 58.85 -0.48
N PRO A 2 11.47 59.34 -1.48
CA PRO A 2 10.69 58.56 -2.43
C PRO A 2 11.23 58.57 -3.86
N SER A 3 10.65 57.75 -4.75
CA SER A 3 10.36 58.03 -6.17
C SER A 3 9.87 56.76 -6.84
N SER A 4 8.63 56.52 -7.12
CA SER A 4 7.67 57.13 -8.09
C SER A 4 8.18 57.26 -9.51
N ARG A 5 7.54 56.58 -10.44
CA ARG A 5 7.00 56.96 -11.76
C ARG A 5 6.43 55.69 -12.43
N LEU A 6 5.14 55.53 -12.62
CA LEU A 6 4.11 56.16 -13.45
C LEU A 6 4.28 56.01 -14.98
N LEU A 7 3.21 55.42 -15.56
CA LEU A 7 2.51 55.74 -16.82
C LEU A 7 3.10 55.19 -18.13
N SER A 8 2.35 54.48 -18.97
CA SER A 8 1.33 55.06 -19.85
C SER A 8 0.53 53.97 -20.61
N CYS A 9 -0.76 54.23 -20.73
CA CYS A 9 -1.72 53.66 -21.69
C CYS A 9 -1.38 53.99 -23.12
N LEU A 10 -1.84 53.17 -24.07
CA LEU A 10 -2.39 53.68 -25.34
C LEU A 10 -3.40 52.68 -25.92
N LEU A 11 -4.59 53.18 -26.16
CA LEU A 11 -5.74 52.69 -26.90
C LEU A 11 -5.54 52.98 -28.40
N SER A 12 -6.12 52.14 -29.28
CA SER A 12 -6.71 52.51 -30.58
C SER A 12 -7.16 51.22 -31.28
N ALA A 13 -8.37 50.98 -31.52
CA ALA A 13 -9.45 51.54 -32.30
C ALA A 13 -9.79 50.65 -33.51
N LEU A 14 -11.08 50.34 -33.59
CA LEU A 14 -11.87 49.66 -34.61
C LEU A 14 -11.59 50.07 -36.06
N LEU A 15 -11.84 49.12 -36.98
CA LEU A 15 -12.45 49.40 -38.29
C LEU A 15 -13.28 48.21 -38.75
N LEU A 16 -14.60 48.44 -38.93
CA LEU A 16 -15.57 47.64 -39.67
C LEU A 16 -15.40 47.90 -41.16
N ALA A 17 -15.53 46.87 -41.97
CA ALA A 17 -16.01 47.02 -43.34
C ALA A 17 -16.81 45.77 -43.74
N ALA A 18 -17.99 46.01 -44.31
CA ALA A 18 -19.02 45.05 -44.66
C ALA A 18 -19.03 44.75 -46.19
N CYS A 19 -19.73 43.66 -46.52
CA CYS A 19 -20.42 43.31 -47.75
C CYS A 19 -19.64 42.74 -48.95
N GLY A 20 -20.14 41.60 -49.42
CA GLY A 20 -19.92 41.03 -50.71
C GLY A 20 -20.41 39.60 -50.85
N SER A 21 -21.73 39.41 -51.13
CA SER A 21 -22.34 38.15 -51.54
C SER A 21 -21.92 37.79 -52.97
N ASP A 22 -21.36 36.63 -53.20
CA ASP A 22 -21.41 35.99 -54.49
C ASP A 22 -21.56 34.46 -54.34
N SER A 23 -22.65 33.97 -54.87
CA SER A 23 -23.03 32.57 -54.95
C SER A 23 -22.29 31.88 -56.07
N ALA A 24 -21.58 30.81 -55.84
CA ALA A 24 -21.06 29.89 -56.82
C ALA A 24 -21.37 28.43 -56.45
N PRO A 25 -21.52 27.50 -57.41
CA PRO A 25 -22.33 26.30 -57.27
C PRO A 25 -21.64 25.17 -56.46
N GLU A 26 -22.52 24.47 -55.78
CA GLU A 26 -22.26 23.24 -55.02
C GLU A 26 -21.64 22.14 -55.88
N ALA A 27 -20.38 21.82 -55.61
CA ALA A 27 -19.71 20.65 -56.14
C ALA A 27 -19.91 19.48 -55.18
N ALA A 28 -20.52 18.41 -55.69
CA ALA A 28 -20.74 17.15 -54.97
C ALA A 28 -19.44 16.59 -54.37
N GLN A 29 -19.39 16.43 -53.04
CA GLN A 29 -18.32 15.72 -52.35
C GLN A 29 -18.55 14.20 -52.49
N PRO A 30 -17.50 13.41 -52.77
CA PRO A 30 -17.59 11.95 -52.71
C PRO A 30 -17.76 11.52 -51.25
N GLN A 31 -18.75 10.69 -50.96
CA GLN A 31 -18.92 9.99 -49.69
C GLN A 31 -17.70 9.10 -49.49
N ALA A 32 -16.90 9.42 -48.46
CA ALA A 32 -15.88 8.54 -47.99
C ALA A 32 -16.57 7.38 -47.24
N ASP A 33 -16.43 6.17 -47.76
CA ASP A 33 -16.78 4.94 -47.09
C ASP A 33 -15.99 4.87 -45.76
N THR A 34 -16.70 5.05 -44.66
CA THR A 34 -16.15 4.80 -43.32
C THR A 34 -16.05 3.29 -43.12
N PRO A 35 -14.86 2.70 -42.94
CA PRO A 35 -14.79 1.28 -42.64
C PRO A 35 -15.50 0.99 -41.31
N PRO A 36 -16.13 -0.19 -41.16
CA PRO A 36 -16.81 -0.54 -39.91
C PRO A 36 -15.82 -0.52 -38.78
N VAL A 37 -16.14 0.26 -37.72
CA VAL A 37 -15.40 0.27 -36.46
C VAL A 37 -15.50 -1.13 -35.86
N THR A 38 -14.43 -1.89 -35.96
CA THR A 38 -14.34 -3.25 -35.45
C THR A 38 -14.50 -3.25 -33.92
N SER A 39 -15.40 -4.08 -33.44
CA SER A 39 -15.79 -4.39 -32.05
C SER A 39 -14.66 -5.04 -31.24
N GLY A 40 -13.45 -4.49 -31.31
CA GLY A 40 -12.31 -4.97 -30.50
C GLY A 40 -12.32 -4.50 -29.03
N SER A 41 -12.97 -3.38 -28.73
CA SER A 41 -12.94 -2.77 -27.39
C SER A 41 -13.80 -3.54 -26.37
N ALA A 42 -14.99 -3.99 -26.76
CA ALA A 42 -15.94 -4.64 -25.85
C ALA A 42 -15.48 -6.05 -25.37
N VAL A 43 -14.73 -6.77 -26.21
CA VAL A 43 -14.18 -8.10 -25.84
C VAL A 43 -13.00 -7.97 -24.89
N SER A 44 -12.18 -6.93 -25.04
CA SER A 44 -11.05 -6.62 -24.14
C SER A 44 -11.54 -6.21 -22.75
N ASP A 45 -12.61 -5.41 -22.68
CA ASP A 45 -13.15 -4.91 -21.41
C ASP A 45 -13.86 -6.03 -20.62
N ALA A 46 -14.54 -6.96 -21.30
CA ALA A 46 -15.15 -8.12 -20.66
C ALA A 46 -14.10 -9.09 -20.09
N ALA A 47 -13.04 -9.39 -20.83
CA ALA A 47 -11.97 -10.26 -20.35
C ALA A 47 -11.24 -9.67 -19.15
N ALA A 48 -10.98 -8.36 -19.13
CA ALA A 48 -10.36 -7.65 -17.99
C ALA A 48 -11.28 -7.65 -16.75
N SER A 49 -12.61 -7.58 -16.96
CA SER A 49 -13.59 -7.71 -15.87
C SER A 49 -13.58 -9.11 -15.27
N ASP A 50 -13.58 -10.15 -16.10
CA ASP A 50 -13.59 -11.55 -15.66
C ASP A 50 -12.31 -11.91 -14.89
N GLU A 51 -11.14 -11.40 -15.31
CA GLU A 51 -9.88 -11.58 -14.59
C GLU A 51 -9.87 -10.86 -13.23
N ALA A 52 -10.45 -9.66 -13.17
CA ALA A 52 -10.57 -8.90 -11.92
C ALA A 52 -11.52 -9.58 -10.92
N ASP A 53 -12.62 -10.17 -11.40
CA ASP A 53 -13.56 -10.90 -10.57
C ASP A 53 -12.99 -12.25 -10.11
N ALA A 54 -12.27 -12.96 -10.96
CA ALA A 54 -11.54 -14.18 -10.59
C ALA A 54 -10.48 -13.91 -9.52
N LEU A 55 -9.73 -12.81 -9.65
CA LEU A 55 -8.77 -12.38 -8.63
C LEU A 55 -9.47 -12.04 -7.32
N ARG A 56 -10.58 -11.29 -7.37
CA ARG A 56 -11.40 -10.95 -6.20
C ARG A 56 -11.81 -12.20 -5.45
N GLN A 57 -12.37 -13.17 -6.14
CA GLN A 57 -12.81 -14.44 -5.57
C GLN A 57 -11.64 -15.19 -4.94
N ARG A 58 -10.50 -15.31 -5.63
CA ARG A 58 -9.30 -15.99 -5.14
C ARG A 58 -8.75 -15.35 -3.86
N ILE A 59 -8.73 -14.02 -3.76
CA ILE A 59 -8.32 -13.32 -2.54
C ILE A 59 -9.34 -13.56 -1.42
N ALA A 60 -10.64 -13.52 -1.70
CA ALA A 60 -11.68 -13.75 -0.71
C ALA A 60 -11.62 -15.19 -0.15
N GLU A 61 -11.45 -16.20 -1.00
CA GLU A 61 -11.25 -17.59 -0.60
C GLU A 61 -9.99 -17.76 0.27
N ALA A 62 -8.87 -17.14 -0.12
CA ALA A 62 -7.65 -17.13 0.66
C ALA A 62 -7.86 -16.47 2.04
N ALA A 63 -8.59 -15.35 2.08
CA ALA A 63 -8.86 -14.60 3.30
C ALA A 63 -9.76 -15.38 4.31
N GLU A 64 -10.58 -16.33 3.84
CA GLU A 64 -11.43 -17.17 4.67
C GLU A 64 -10.93 -18.62 4.79
N GLY A 65 -9.77 -18.93 4.23
CA GLY A 65 -9.19 -20.27 4.17
C GLY A 65 -9.01 -20.93 5.54
N ALA A 66 -9.10 -22.27 5.57
CA ALA A 66 -8.99 -23.06 6.80
C ALA A 66 -7.59 -23.02 7.44
N HIS A 67 -6.57 -22.67 6.67
CA HIS A 67 -5.19 -22.46 7.12
C HIS A 67 -4.99 -21.19 7.96
N ARG A 68 -6.04 -20.37 8.11
CA ARG A 68 -6.03 -19.13 8.89
C ARG A 68 -6.76 -19.28 10.20
N SER A 69 -6.21 -18.73 11.27
CA SER A 69 -6.89 -18.69 12.55
C SER A 69 -8.12 -17.79 12.54
N ASP A 70 -9.12 -18.09 13.36
CA ASP A 70 -10.32 -17.26 13.52
C ASP A 70 -9.96 -15.83 13.97
N ALA A 71 -8.92 -15.68 14.81
CA ALA A 71 -8.39 -14.39 15.22
C ALA A 71 -7.88 -13.55 14.04
N ASN A 72 -7.23 -14.17 13.04
CA ASN A 72 -6.76 -13.48 11.84
C ASN A 72 -7.90 -13.19 10.86
N LYS A 73 -8.88 -14.10 10.73
CA LYS A 73 -10.09 -13.88 9.92
C LYS A 73 -10.94 -12.73 10.46
N ALA A 74 -11.14 -12.65 11.78
CA ALA A 74 -11.89 -11.56 12.42
C ALA A 74 -11.33 -10.16 12.07
N ARG A 75 -10.05 -10.07 11.68
CA ARG A 75 -9.40 -8.83 11.28
C ARG A 75 -9.66 -8.44 9.82
N ASN A 76 -10.27 -9.33 9.02
CA ASN A 76 -10.56 -9.05 7.62
C ASN A 76 -11.47 -7.83 7.46
N ALA A 77 -12.45 -7.66 8.36
CA ALA A 77 -13.36 -6.51 8.35
C ALA A 77 -12.63 -5.16 8.48
N ALA A 78 -11.54 -5.10 9.29
CA ALA A 78 -10.75 -3.90 9.48
C ALA A 78 -9.65 -3.73 8.40
N ARG A 79 -9.20 -4.81 7.77
CA ARG A 79 -8.04 -4.82 6.87
C ARG A 79 -8.38 -4.99 5.41
N ARG A 80 -9.63 -5.35 5.12
CA ARG A 80 -10.22 -5.40 3.76
C ARG A 80 -9.24 -5.98 2.72
N PRO A 81 -8.83 -7.27 2.88
CA PRO A 81 -7.77 -7.85 2.06
C PRO A 81 -8.07 -7.83 0.57
N VAL A 82 -9.33 -8.05 0.19
CA VAL A 82 -9.75 -8.06 -1.22
C VAL A 82 -9.53 -6.68 -1.85
N GLU A 83 -10.14 -5.66 -1.26
CA GLU A 83 -10.11 -4.30 -1.77
C GLU A 83 -8.69 -3.73 -1.72
N THR A 84 -7.93 -4.05 -0.65
CA THR A 84 -6.56 -3.57 -0.48
C THR A 84 -5.62 -4.16 -1.53
N LEU A 85 -5.66 -5.47 -1.75
CA LEU A 85 -4.78 -6.14 -2.70
C LEU A 85 -5.16 -5.84 -4.16
N GLN A 86 -6.46 -5.66 -4.46
CA GLN A 86 -6.90 -5.16 -5.76
C GLN A 86 -6.46 -3.72 -6.01
N PHE A 87 -6.57 -2.83 -5.02
CA PHE A 87 -6.06 -1.45 -5.12
C PHE A 87 -4.57 -1.41 -5.43
N PHE A 88 -3.77 -2.30 -4.84
CA PHE A 88 -2.35 -2.42 -5.16
C PHE A 88 -2.09 -2.99 -6.55
N GLY A 89 -3.09 -3.56 -7.21
CA GLY A 89 -2.94 -4.17 -8.52
C GLY A 89 -2.25 -5.53 -8.45
N LEU A 90 -2.50 -6.31 -7.38
CA LEU A 90 -2.00 -7.68 -7.27
C LEU A 90 -2.47 -8.51 -8.48
N ARG A 91 -1.59 -9.36 -8.98
CA ARG A 91 -1.92 -10.41 -9.96
C ARG A 91 -1.34 -11.74 -9.49
N PRO A 92 -1.97 -12.87 -9.85
CA PRO A 92 -1.54 -14.21 -9.40
C PRO A 92 -0.16 -14.65 -9.92
N ASP A 93 0.34 -14.01 -10.98
CA ASP A 93 1.62 -14.30 -11.63
C ASP A 93 2.81 -13.48 -11.07
N MET A 94 2.55 -12.59 -10.11
CA MET A 94 3.56 -11.68 -9.58
C MET A 94 4.57 -12.38 -8.65
N THR A 95 5.80 -11.84 -8.64
CA THR A 95 6.72 -11.98 -7.51
C THR A 95 6.48 -10.85 -6.53
N VAL A 96 5.97 -11.19 -5.34
CA VAL A 96 5.68 -10.24 -4.25
C VAL A 96 6.68 -10.43 -3.12
N VAL A 97 7.33 -9.35 -2.70
CA VAL A 97 8.19 -9.32 -1.50
C VAL A 97 7.42 -8.70 -0.36
N GLU A 98 7.13 -9.46 0.69
CA GLU A 98 6.56 -8.97 1.95
C GLU A 98 7.69 -8.68 2.94
N VAL A 99 7.86 -7.41 3.31
CA VAL A 99 8.91 -6.99 4.25
C VAL A 99 8.41 -7.12 5.69
N TRP A 100 9.14 -7.87 6.48
CA TRP A 100 8.84 -8.15 7.89
C TRP A 100 7.40 -8.63 8.11
N PRO A 101 7.03 -9.81 7.64
CA PRO A 101 5.66 -10.32 7.69
C PRO A 101 5.08 -10.41 9.11
N GLY A 102 5.92 -10.34 10.13
CA GLY A 102 5.52 -10.45 11.54
C GLY A 102 4.81 -11.76 11.83
N GLY A 103 3.54 -11.67 12.21
CA GLY A 103 2.69 -12.86 12.39
C GLY A 103 2.14 -13.47 11.10
N GLY A 104 2.49 -12.94 9.91
CA GLY A 104 2.12 -13.54 8.63
C GLY A 104 0.70 -13.23 8.13
N TRP A 105 0.04 -12.19 8.65
CA TRP A 105 -1.35 -11.93 8.26
C TRP A 105 -1.55 -11.73 6.75
N TYR A 106 -0.65 -10.99 6.07
CA TYR A 106 -0.69 -10.86 4.61
C TYR A 106 -0.13 -12.11 3.92
N SER A 107 0.92 -12.75 4.47
CA SER A 107 1.44 -14.02 3.94
C SER A 107 0.36 -15.08 3.82
N GLU A 108 -0.55 -15.17 4.81
CA GLU A 108 -1.67 -16.12 4.83
C GLU A 108 -2.67 -15.91 3.67
N VAL A 109 -2.76 -14.71 3.13
CA VAL A 109 -3.60 -14.38 1.97
C VAL A 109 -2.79 -14.44 0.67
N LEU A 110 -1.57 -13.90 0.67
CA LEU A 110 -0.74 -13.82 -0.54
C LEU A 110 -0.25 -15.18 -1.02
N ALA A 111 0.17 -16.06 -0.08
CA ALA A 111 0.75 -17.35 -0.47
C ALA A 111 -0.21 -18.20 -1.31
N PRO A 112 -1.48 -18.45 -0.92
CA PRO A 112 -2.40 -19.22 -1.75
C PRO A 112 -2.79 -18.50 -3.06
N VAL A 113 -2.82 -17.16 -3.07
CA VAL A 113 -3.11 -16.39 -4.31
C VAL A 113 -1.99 -16.53 -5.33
N LEU A 114 -0.73 -16.56 -4.89
CA LEU A 114 0.45 -16.59 -5.75
C LEU A 114 0.93 -18.00 -6.08
N ARG A 115 0.41 -19.04 -5.42
CA ARG A 115 0.97 -20.40 -5.45
C ARG A 115 1.15 -21.01 -6.84
N ASP A 116 0.21 -20.76 -7.75
CA ASP A 116 0.15 -21.49 -9.03
C ASP A 116 0.91 -20.77 -10.17
N GLY A 117 1.25 -19.50 -10.02
CA GLY A 117 1.89 -18.74 -11.10
C GLY A 117 2.88 -17.70 -10.63
N GLY A 118 2.80 -17.28 -9.38
CA GLY A 118 3.62 -16.24 -8.79
C GLY A 118 4.63 -16.77 -7.76
N THR A 119 5.17 -15.86 -7.00
CA THR A 119 6.10 -16.16 -5.90
C THR A 119 5.88 -15.19 -4.75
N LEU A 120 5.71 -15.70 -3.53
CA LEU A 120 5.83 -14.90 -2.30
C LEU A 120 7.24 -15.04 -1.74
N VAL A 121 7.90 -13.89 -1.53
CA VAL A 121 9.19 -13.79 -0.84
C VAL A 121 8.97 -13.10 0.50
N ALA A 122 9.18 -13.81 1.58
CA ALA A 122 9.12 -13.28 2.94
C ALA A 122 10.49 -12.77 3.36
N ALA A 123 10.66 -11.45 3.38
CA ALA A 123 11.88 -10.79 3.83
C ALA A 123 11.80 -10.56 5.34
N SER A 124 12.43 -11.46 6.11
CA SER A 124 12.33 -11.52 7.57
C SER A 124 13.65 -11.19 8.25
N TYR A 125 13.64 -10.96 9.56
CA TYR A 125 14.88 -10.81 10.31
C TYR A 125 15.74 -12.09 10.22
N PRO A 126 17.08 -11.97 10.23
CA PRO A 126 17.96 -13.14 10.26
C PRO A 126 17.72 -13.94 11.56
N MET A 127 17.71 -15.27 11.44
CA MET A 127 17.46 -16.17 12.60
C MET A 127 18.67 -16.28 13.54
N ASP A 128 19.83 -15.89 13.07
CA ASP A 128 21.11 -15.81 13.78
C ASP A 128 21.53 -14.38 14.12
N GLY A 129 20.59 -13.42 13.97
CA GLY A 129 20.85 -12.00 14.21
C GLY A 129 21.02 -11.68 15.71
N ASP A 130 21.72 -10.57 15.98
CA ASP A 130 22.10 -10.10 17.32
C ASP A 130 20.92 -9.69 18.23
N VAL A 131 19.69 -9.60 17.70
CA VAL A 131 18.49 -9.23 18.45
C VAL A 131 17.62 -10.48 18.66
N PRO A 132 17.71 -11.16 19.83
CA PRO A 132 17.06 -12.46 20.07
C PRO A 132 15.55 -12.46 19.79
N PHE A 133 14.86 -11.37 20.17
CA PHE A 133 13.42 -11.22 19.94
C PHE A 133 13.06 -11.22 18.45
N ARG A 134 13.84 -10.52 17.61
CA ARG A 134 13.62 -10.46 16.15
C ARG A 134 13.87 -11.83 15.49
N ALA A 135 14.95 -12.49 15.90
CA ALA A 135 15.27 -13.84 15.45
C ALA A 135 14.16 -14.84 15.84
N GLN A 136 13.62 -14.72 17.07
CA GLN A 136 12.50 -15.55 17.53
C GLN A 136 11.23 -15.30 16.71
N MET A 137 10.89 -14.04 16.40
CA MET A 137 9.75 -13.73 15.52
C MET A 137 9.84 -14.45 14.17
N THR A 138 11.03 -14.50 13.58
CA THR A 138 11.22 -15.21 12.30
C THR A 138 11.09 -16.72 12.45
N ARG A 139 11.62 -17.29 13.54
CA ARG A 139 11.43 -18.73 13.83
C ARG A 139 9.97 -19.07 14.02
N ASP A 140 9.22 -18.29 14.79
CA ASP A 140 7.78 -18.51 15.05
C ASP A 140 6.96 -18.36 13.75
N TYR A 141 7.29 -17.37 12.91
CA TYR A 141 6.68 -17.21 11.61
C TYR A 141 6.91 -18.43 10.72
N ARG A 142 8.15 -18.90 10.59
CA ARG A 142 8.47 -20.08 9.77
C ARG A 142 7.84 -21.37 10.32
N ALA A 143 7.82 -21.54 11.65
CA ALA A 143 7.18 -22.69 12.27
C ALA A 143 5.68 -22.73 11.94
N ARG A 144 4.99 -21.59 12.01
CA ARG A 144 3.57 -21.49 11.63
C ARG A 144 3.35 -21.83 10.15
N LEU A 145 4.19 -21.34 9.24
CA LEU A 145 4.04 -21.70 7.83
C LEU A 145 4.26 -23.21 7.60
N ALA A 146 5.13 -23.84 8.38
CA ALA A 146 5.40 -25.27 8.29
C ALA A 146 4.23 -26.16 8.77
N GLU A 147 3.24 -25.61 9.47
CA GLU A 147 2.02 -26.32 9.86
C GLU A 147 1.11 -26.64 8.64
N HIS A 148 1.24 -25.84 7.56
CA HIS A 148 0.47 -25.98 6.33
C HIS A 148 1.38 -25.94 5.07
N PRO A 149 2.23 -26.95 4.88
CA PRO A 149 3.18 -26.97 3.77
C PRO A 149 2.50 -27.00 2.39
N GLU A 150 1.29 -27.54 2.30
CA GLU A 150 0.46 -27.54 1.09
C GLU A 150 0.04 -26.12 0.65
N VAL A 151 0.00 -25.16 1.60
CA VAL A 151 -0.33 -23.75 1.35
C VAL A 151 0.93 -22.91 1.19
N TYR A 152 1.90 -23.10 2.09
CA TYR A 152 3.04 -22.20 2.27
C TYR A 152 4.39 -22.76 1.79
N GLY A 153 4.44 -24.00 1.35
CA GLY A 153 5.70 -24.67 1.00
C GLY A 153 6.48 -23.99 -0.14
N ALA A 154 5.81 -23.19 -0.96
CA ALA A 154 6.43 -22.41 -2.04
C ALA A 154 6.95 -21.02 -1.59
N VAL A 155 6.70 -20.59 -0.36
CA VAL A 155 7.16 -19.28 0.16
C VAL A 155 8.69 -19.27 0.25
N LYS A 156 9.32 -18.32 -0.43
CA LYS A 156 10.76 -18.10 -0.32
C LYS A 156 11.07 -17.19 0.86
N HIS A 157 12.23 -17.41 1.47
CA HIS A 157 12.66 -16.63 2.63
C HIS A 157 14.00 -15.96 2.36
N VAL A 158 14.09 -14.67 2.61
CA VAL A 158 15.35 -13.92 2.57
C VAL A 158 15.57 -13.22 3.91
N PRO A 159 16.80 -13.19 4.45
CA PRO A 159 17.11 -12.36 5.61
C PRO A 159 17.12 -10.89 5.19
N PHE A 160 16.43 -10.03 5.97
CA PHE A 160 16.40 -8.59 5.73
C PHE A 160 16.47 -7.83 7.05
N ALA A 161 17.58 -7.16 7.28
CA ALA A 161 17.86 -6.32 8.44
C ALA A 161 18.98 -5.32 8.10
N PRO A 162 18.69 -4.20 7.41
CA PRO A 162 19.69 -3.20 7.10
C PRO A 162 20.41 -2.69 8.35
N PRO A 163 21.73 -2.32 8.27
CA PRO A 163 22.52 -2.32 7.03
C PRO A 163 23.16 -3.67 6.66
N THR A 164 23.21 -4.64 7.55
CA THR A 164 23.97 -5.89 7.34
C THR A 164 23.33 -6.81 6.30
N TYR A 165 22.00 -6.96 6.35
CA TYR A 165 21.20 -7.72 5.39
C TYR A 165 20.32 -6.73 4.63
N GLY A 166 20.92 -6.01 3.67
CA GLY A 166 20.29 -4.86 3.01
C GLY A 166 19.57 -5.18 1.70
N GLU A 167 19.54 -6.45 1.24
CA GLU A 167 18.96 -6.83 -0.04
C GLU A 167 17.66 -7.62 0.14
N LEU A 168 16.66 -7.32 -0.69
CA LEU A 168 15.36 -8.01 -0.73
C LEU A 168 15.32 -9.12 -1.79
N GLY A 169 16.35 -9.25 -2.61
CA GLY A 169 16.50 -10.18 -3.71
C GLY A 169 17.41 -9.65 -4.80
N ALA A 170 17.50 -10.34 -5.92
CA ALA A 170 18.23 -9.88 -7.09
C ALA A 170 17.60 -8.56 -7.63
N PRO A 171 18.38 -7.63 -8.18
CA PRO A 171 17.83 -6.44 -8.81
C PRO A 171 16.76 -6.78 -9.85
N GLU A 172 15.69 -5.98 -9.88
CA GLU A 172 14.60 -6.06 -10.86
C GLU A 172 13.88 -7.42 -10.94
N SER A 173 13.89 -8.18 -9.82
CA SER A 173 13.31 -9.52 -9.75
C SER A 173 11.90 -9.57 -9.16
N ALA A 174 11.38 -8.47 -8.66
CA ALA A 174 10.06 -8.39 -8.04
C ALA A 174 9.11 -7.47 -8.79
N ASP A 175 7.83 -7.81 -8.74
CA ASP A 175 6.73 -7.03 -9.28
C ASP A 175 6.14 -6.08 -8.25
N MET A 176 6.13 -6.52 -6.99
CA MET A 176 5.57 -5.76 -5.88
C MET A 176 6.41 -5.93 -4.61
N VAL A 177 6.61 -4.85 -3.88
CA VAL A 177 7.10 -4.86 -2.49
C VAL A 177 5.99 -4.35 -1.59
N LEU A 178 5.61 -5.13 -0.58
CA LEU A 178 4.61 -4.77 0.42
C LEU A 178 5.28 -4.36 1.73
N LEU A 179 5.06 -3.11 2.14
CA LEU A 179 5.44 -2.55 3.44
C LEU A 179 4.17 -2.35 4.28
N SER A 180 3.93 -3.24 5.25
CA SER A 180 2.72 -3.19 6.06
C SER A 180 3.02 -2.86 7.51
N ARG A 181 2.71 -1.63 7.93
CA ARG A 181 2.77 -1.14 9.32
C ARG A 181 4.15 -1.18 9.97
N HIS A 182 5.20 -0.90 9.19
CA HIS A 182 6.58 -0.92 9.67
C HIS A 182 7.32 0.41 9.54
N PHE A 183 6.75 1.44 8.91
CA PHE A 183 7.44 2.71 8.76
C PHE A 183 7.90 3.32 10.10
N HIS A 184 7.07 3.27 11.14
CA HIS A 184 7.48 3.71 12.49
C HIS A 184 8.70 2.94 13.04
N ASN A 185 8.83 1.65 12.68
CA ASN A 185 10.01 0.85 13.05
C ASN A 185 11.24 1.24 12.24
N PHE A 186 11.06 1.58 10.94
CA PHE A 186 12.16 2.05 10.10
C PHE A 186 12.67 3.41 10.57
N ILE A 187 11.77 4.32 10.97
CA ILE A 187 12.09 5.63 11.55
C ILE A 187 12.88 5.43 12.86
N SER A 188 12.35 4.63 13.78
CA SER A 188 13.00 4.36 15.08
C SER A 188 14.38 3.74 14.94
N ALA A 189 14.61 2.94 13.91
CA ALA A 189 15.90 2.30 13.64
C ALA A 189 16.82 3.16 12.75
N GLY A 190 16.36 4.29 12.21
CA GLY A 190 17.12 5.14 11.28
C GLY A 190 17.44 4.48 9.94
N ILE A 191 16.60 3.56 9.47
CA ILE A 191 16.84 2.74 8.26
C ILE A 191 15.83 2.97 7.14
N THR A 192 14.98 3.98 7.23
CA THR A 192 13.92 4.23 6.24
C THR A 192 14.48 4.30 4.82
N ASP A 193 15.55 5.06 4.63
CA ASP A 193 16.15 5.25 3.31
C ASP A 193 16.74 3.94 2.76
N GLN A 194 17.40 3.14 3.60
CA GLN A 194 17.95 1.83 3.19
C GLN A 194 16.84 0.85 2.78
N VAL A 195 15.72 0.82 3.52
CA VAL A 195 14.58 -0.04 3.18
C VAL A 195 13.96 0.37 1.84
N LEU A 196 13.76 1.66 1.62
CA LEU A 196 13.18 2.16 0.37
C LEU A 196 14.13 1.98 -0.83
N GLN A 197 15.45 2.16 -0.64
CA GLN A 197 16.45 1.86 -1.64
C GLN A 197 16.48 0.37 -2.00
N ALA A 198 16.41 -0.53 -1.00
CA ALA A 198 16.33 -1.96 -1.25
C ALA A 198 15.05 -2.35 -2.00
N ALA A 199 13.91 -1.74 -1.64
CA ALA A 199 12.64 -1.92 -2.35
C ALA A 199 12.73 -1.43 -3.80
N HIS A 200 13.36 -0.27 -4.03
CA HIS A 200 13.57 0.25 -5.37
C HIS A 200 14.50 -0.65 -6.21
N ALA A 201 15.55 -1.17 -5.62
CA ALA A 201 16.50 -2.03 -6.31
C ALA A 201 15.89 -3.36 -6.74
N VAL A 202 15.09 -4.02 -5.88
CA VAL A 202 14.49 -5.32 -6.17
C VAL A 202 13.33 -5.24 -7.16
N LEU A 203 12.61 -4.11 -7.20
CA LEU A 203 11.49 -3.91 -8.11
C LEU A 203 11.98 -3.70 -9.55
N ARG A 204 11.31 -4.35 -10.50
CA ARG A 204 11.49 -4.07 -11.93
C ARG A 204 10.93 -2.68 -12.29
N PRO A 205 11.33 -2.07 -13.42
CA PRO A 205 10.65 -0.91 -13.98
C PRO A 205 9.13 -1.15 -14.08
N GLY A 206 8.32 -0.19 -13.66
CA GLY A 206 6.87 -0.33 -13.54
C GLY A 206 6.40 -1.14 -12.32
N GLY A 207 7.31 -1.65 -11.50
CA GLY A 207 6.98 -2.40 -10.28
C GLY A 207 6.35 -1.52 -9.19
N ILE A 208 5.65 -2.16 -8.27
CA ILE A 208 4.76 -1.50 -7.30
C ILE A 208 5.37 -1.53 -5.90
N LEU A 209 5.49 -0.37 -5.26
CA LEU A 209 5.67 -0.27 -3.82
C LEU A 209 4.29 -0.04 -3.18
N ALA A 210 3.79 -1.07 -2.48
CA ALA A 210 2.51 -1.10 -1.79
C ALA A 210 2.72 -0.79 -0.31
N VAL A 211 2.07 0.25 0.21
CA VAL A 211 2.24 0.71 1.59
C VAL A 211 0.90 0.74 2.31
N VAL A 212 0.84 0.07 3.46
CA VAL A 212 -0.21 0.25 4.48
C VAL A 212 0.48 0.69 5.77
N GLN A 213 0.13 1.86 6.31
CA GLN A 213 0.76 2.37 7.54
C GLN A 213 -0.25 3.08 8.42
N HIS A 214 -0.10 2.96 9.74
CA HIS A 214 -0.83 3.74 10.74
C HIS A 214 -0.65 5.22 10.46
N ARG A 215 -1.74 5.96 10.23
CA ARG A 215 -1.72 7.34 9.76
C ARG A 215 -1.84 8.31 10.92
N ALA A 216 -0.81 9.12 11.11
CA ALA A 216 -0.84 10.25 12.05
C ALA A 216 -1.78 11.36 11.58
N ALA A 217 -2.18 12.24 12.48
CA ALA A 217 -2.78 13.52 12.11
C ALA A 217 -1.80 14.33 11.25
N ALA A 218 -2.34 15.17 10.36
CA ALA A 218 -1.51 15.92 9.41
C ALA A 218 -0.55 16.92 10.09
N ASP A 219 -0.95 17.41 11.25
CA ASP A 219 -0.22 18.35 12.12
C ASP A 219 0.61 17.67 13.21
N ALA A 220 0.68 16.33 13.22
CA ALA A 220 1.47 15.58 14.20
C ALA A 220 2.95 15.99 14.14
N VAL A 221 3.58 16.07 15.31
CA VAL A 221 5.01 16.36 15.41
C VAL A 221 5.84 15.12 15.10
N PRO A 222 6.98 15.24 14.38
CA PRO A 222 7.77 14.09 13.95
C PRO A 222 8.24 13.18 15.08
N GLU A 223 8.51 13.73 16.26
CA GLU A 223 8.97 12.98 17.42
C GLU A 223 7.92 12.01 17.99
N ALA A 224 6.62 12.28 17.77
CA ALA A 224 5.54 11.39 18.16
C ALA A 224 5.51 10.11 17.31
N GLU A 225 5.88 10.20 16.02
CA GLU A 225 5.84 9.09 15.07
C GLU A 225 6.63 7.85 15.52
N GLN A 226 7.71 8.05 16.26
CA GLN A 226 8.54 6.97 16.79
C GLN A 226 7.92 6.27 18.00
N ARG A 227 7.19 7.01 18.86
CA ARG A 227 6.66 6.49 20.13
C ARG A 227 5.28 5.87 19.97
N ASP A 228 4.45 6.47 19.13
CA ASP A 228 3.02 6.17 19.08
C ASP A 228 2.66 5.26 17.90
N GLY A 229 3.62 4.99 17.01
CA GLY A 229 3.45 4.10 15.86
C GLY A 229 2.69 4.71 14.68
N TYR A 230 2.11 5.91 14.85
CA TYR A 230 1.49 6.67 13.77
C TYR A 230 2.55 7.44 12.97
N VAL A 231 2.40 7.47 11.66
CA VAL A 231 3.33 8.16 10.74
C VAL A 231 2.53 9.09 9.84
N ARG A 232 3.04 10.31 9.62
CA ARG A 232 2.39 11.25 8.69
C ARG A 232 2.48 10.72 7.26
N GLU A 233 1.38 10.81 6.53
CA GLU A 233 1.34 10.41 5.13
C GLU A 233 2.35 11.20 4.28
N SER A 234 2.49 12.51 4.56
CA SER A 234 3.48 13.37 3.88
C SER A 234 4.91 12.86 4.04
N TYR A 235 5.28 12.34 5.22
CA TYR A 235 6.61 11.76 5.43
C TYR A 235 6.82 10.50 4.57
N VAL A 236 5.83 9.61 4.52
CA VAL A 236 5.93 8.38 3.70
C VAL A 236 6.07 8.73 2.22
N VAL A 237 5.27 9.69 1.73
CA VAL A 237 5.31 10.14 0.34
C VAL A 237 6.67 10.77 0.03
N GLU A 238 7.14 11.72 0.85
CA GLU A 238 8.42 12.38 0.66
C GLU A 238 9.58 11.36 0.61
N LYS A 239 9.61 10.41 1.54
CA LYS A 239 10.68 9.40 1.60
C LYS A 239 10.65 8.44 0.42
N ALA A 240 9.47 8.03 -0.03
CA ALA A 240 9.34 7.20 -1.22
C ALA A 240 9.77 7.95 -2.49
N GLU A 241 9.39 9.22 -2.64
CA GLU A 241 9.81 10.06 -3.78
C GLU A 241 11.33 10.31 -3.78
N GLN A 242 11.93 10.56 -2.61
CA GLN A 242 13.39 10.65 -2.47
C GLN A 242 14.12 9.37 -2.88
N ALA A 243 13.50 8.21 -2.70
CA ALA A 243 14.02 6.91 -3.14
C ALA A 243 13.76 6.62 -4.63
N GLY A 244 13.13 7.54 -5.38
CA GLY A 244 12.89 7.42 -6.82
C GLY A 244 11.52 6.85 -7.20
N PHE A 245 10.61 6.65 -6.26
CA PHE A 245 9.25 6.21 -6.55
C PHE A 245 8.34 7.38 -6.96
N VAL A 246 7.30 7.08 -7.72
CA VAL A 246 6.23 8.02 -8.07
C VAL A 246 4.94 7.57 -7.39
N LEU A 247 4.30 8.48 -6.66
CA LEU A 247 3.00 8.20 -6.06
C LEU A 247 1.93 8.09 -7.14
N GLY A 248 1.38 6.89 -7.32
CA GLY A 248 0.35 6.61 -8.32
C GLY A 248 -1.08 6.78 -7.78
N ALA A 249 -1.33 6.34 -6.54
CA ALA A 249 -2.68 6.41 -5.96
C ALA A 249 -2.67 6.38 -4.43
N ARG A 250 -3.74 6.96 -3.84
CA ARG A 250 -4.09 6.91 -2.42
C ARG A 250 -5.46 6.28 -2.25
N SER A 251 -5.70 5.61 -1.12
CA SER A 251 -7.01 5.04 -0.81
C SER A 251 -7.34 5.12 0.67
N GLU A 252 -8.61 5.32 0.96
CA GLU A 252 -9.19 5.29 2.29
C GLU A 252 -9.76 3.91 2.68
N ILE A 253 -9.41 2.86 1.92
CA ILE A 253 -9.90 1.48 2.16
C ILE A 253 -9.66 1.05 3.61
N ASN A 254 -8.50 1.38 4.18
CA ASN A 254 -8.11 1.01 5.54
C ASN A 254 -8.26 2.16 6.55
N ALA A 255 -8.99 3.23 6.21
CA ALA A 255 -9.26 4.33 7.12
C ALA A 255 -10.21 3.91 8.25
N ASN A 256 -9.97 4.42 9.43
CA ASN A 256 -10.84 4.29 10.58
C ASN A 256 -11.10 5.65 11.24
N PRO A 257 -12.22 6.33 10.96
CA PRO A 257 -12.52 7.64 11.51
C PRO A 257 -12.78 7.64 13.02
N LYS A 258 -12.95 6.46 13.66
CA LYS A 258 -13.09 6.34 15.10
C LYS A 258 -11.76 6.43 15.84
N ASP A 259 -10.64 6.21 15.13
CA ASP A 259 -9.31 6.32 15.71
C ASP A 259 -8.90 7.78 15.80
N THR A 260 -8.89 8.33 17.02
CA THR A 260 -8.52 9.73 17.28
C THR A 260 -7.01 9.98 17.24
N ARG A 261 -6.20 8.92 17.26
CA ARG A 261 -4.72 8.94 17.12
C ARG A 261 -3.98 9.60 18.29
N ASP A 262 -4.66 9.86 19.40
CA ASP A 262 -4.15 10.51 20.62
C ASP A 262 -4.08 9.58 21.83
N HIS A 263 -4.13 8.27 21.60
CA HIS A 263 -4.11 7.25 22.65
C HIS A 263 -2.77 7.26 23.41
N ALA A 264 -2.82 7.11 24.74
CA ALA A 264 -1.64 7.16 25.62
C ALA A 264 -0.54 6.15 25.25
N MET A 265 -0.91 5.02 24.65
CA MET A 265 0.00 3.97 24.15
C MET A 265 0.09 3.95 22.61
N GLY A 266 -0.34 5.03 21.94
CA GLY A 266 -0.40 5.08 20.49
C GLY A 266 -1.22 3.93 19.88
N VAL A 267 -0.80 3.44 18.73
CA VAL A 267 -1.47 2.34 18.01
C VAL A 267 -1.60 1.05 18.82
N TRP A 268 -0.76 0.87 19.85
CA TRP A 268 -0.78 -0.34 20.68
C TRP A 268 -1.88 -0.31 21.76
N ALA A 269 -2.57 0.81 21.96
CA ALA A 269 -3.79 0.86 22.77
C ALA A 269 -4.93 0.11 22.07
N LEU A 270 -4.95 0.12 20.75
CA LEU A 270 -5.99 -0.45 19.90
C LEU A 270 -5.83 -1.97 19.69
N PRO A 271 -6.90 -2.66 19.21
CA PRO A 271 -6.81 -4.07 18.80
C PRO A 271 -5.72 -4.31 17.73
N PRO A 272 -5.09 -5.46 17.74
CA PRO A 272 -5.26 -6.57 18.68
C PRO A 272 -4.42 -6.44 19.94
N SER A 273 -3.63 -5.38 20.07
CA SER A 273 -2.63 -5.21 21.14
C SER A 273 -3.27 -4.99 22.50
N LEU A 274 -4.23 -4.07 22.59
CA LEU A 274 -4.93 -3.65 23.81
C LEU A 274 -3.96 -3.38 24.98
N ARG A 275 -2.76 -2.83 24.64
CA ARG A 275 -1.66 -2.70 25.59
C ARG A 275 -2.00 -1.75 26.75
N ALA A 276 -2.83 -0.74 26.49
CA ALA A 276 -3.26 0.22 27.51
C ALA A 276 -4.03 -0.45 28.67
N CYS A 277 -4.73 -1.55 28.40
CA CYS A 277 -5.56 -2.25 29.39
C CYS A 277 -4.80 -3.32 30.18
N ARG A 278 -3.58 -3.71 29.76
CA ARG A 278 -2.83 -4.81 30.38
C ARG A 278 -2.35 -4.53 31.80
N SER A 279 -2.20 -3.26 32.18
CA SER A 279 -1.79 -2.85 33.52
C SER A 279 -2.97 -2.65 34.48
N VAL A 280 -4.21 -2.83 34.02
CA VAL A 280 -5.40 -2.75 34.86
C VAL A 280 -5.54 -4.07 35.62
N GLU A 281 -5.45 -4.01 36.94
CA GLU A 281 -5.44 -5.20 37.80
C GLU A 281 -6.86 -5.78 37.99
N ASP A 282 -7.84 -4.91 38.21
CA ASP A 282 -9.23 -5.34 38.34
C ASP A 282 -9.78 -5.87 37.01
N GLU A 283 -10.40 -7.04 37.04
CA GLU A 283 -10.87 -7.73 35.85
C GLU A 283 -12.02 -6.98 35.15
N ALA A 284 -12.98 -6.47 35.92
CA ALA A 284 -14.12 -5.75 35.36
C ALA A 284 -13.70 -4.41 34.75
N GLU A 285 -12.77 -3.70 35.39
CA GLU A 285 -12.20 -2.46 34.84
C GLU A 285 -11.36 -2.75 33.59
N ARG A 286 -10.61 -3.85 33.57
CA ARG A 286 -9.84 -4.26 32.38
C ARG A 286 -10.75 -4.61 31.21
N ASP A 287 -11.82 -5.36 31.45
CA ASP A 287 -12.80 -5.70 30.42
C ASP A 287 -13.49 -4.45 29.86
N ALA A 288 -13.88 -3.51 30.71
CA ALA A 288 -14.44 -2.23 30.29
C ALA A 288 -13.43 -1.39 29.46
N CYS A 289 -12.16 -1.39 29.87
CA CYS A 289 -11.08 -0.75 29.10
C CYS A 289 -10.94 -1.39 27.72
N GLU A 290 -10.87 -2.74 27.66
CA GLU A 290 -10.76 -3.47 26.38
C GLU A 290 -11.97 -3.24 25.48
N GLU A 291 -13.19 -3.24 26.03
CA GLU A 291 -14.41 -2.96 25.28
C GLU A 291 -14.36 -1.56 24.64
N THR A 292 -13.90 -0.56 25.39
CA THR A 292 -13.70 0.81 24.90
C THR A 292 -12.80 0.84 23.66
N TYR A 293 -11.63 0.21 23.72
CA TYR A 293 -10.71 0.17 22.58
C TYR A 293 -11.18 -0.76 21.44
N ARG A 294 -11.88 -1.86 21.76
CA ARG A 294 -12.51 -2.73 20.75
C ARG A 294 -13.61 -2.01 19.97
N ALA A 295 -14.35 -1.09 20.59
CA ALA A 295 -15.38 -0.28 19.95
C ALA A 295 -14.80 0.72 18.93
N ILE A 296 -13.53 1.15 19.12
CA ILE A 296 -12.79 1.94 18.14
C ILE A 296 -12.37 1.05 16.96
N GLY A 297 -11.83 -0.14 17.25
CA GLY A 297 -11.30 -1.06 16.25
C GLY A 297 -9.79 -0.92 16.01
N GLU A 298 -9.29 -1.49 14.90
CA GLU A 298 -7.88 -1.28 14.50
C GLU A 298 -7.64 0.18 14.10
N SER A 299 -6.39 0.64 14.18
CA SER A 299 -5.98 2.01 13.87
C SER A 299 -6.40 2.50 12.49
N ASP A 300 -6.51 3.82 12.35
CA ASP A 300 -6.59 4.49 11.05
C ASP A 300 -5.32 4.26 10.24
N ARG A 301 -5.46 3.92 8.95
CA ARG A 301 -4.32 3.58 8.10
C ARG A 301 -4.42 4.20 6.73
N MET A 302 -3.35 4.87 6.31
CA MET A 302 -3.13 5.22 4.92
C MET A 302 -2.89 3.97 4.09
N THR A 303 -3.31 3.98 2.84
CA THR A 303 -3.05 2.94 1.84
C THR A 303 -2.56 3.63 0.57
N LEU A 304 -1.27 3.43 0.26
CA LEU A 304 -0.57 4.17 -0.80
C LEU A 304 0.03 3.20 -1.81
N ARG A 305 -0.15 3.49 -3.09
CA ARG A 305 0.47 2.76 -4.19
C ARG A 305 1.44 3.66 -4.92
N PHE A 306 2.72 3.29 -4.90
CA PHE A 306 3.76 3.93 -5.67
C PHE A 306 4.21 3.02 -6.81
N THR A 307 4.83 3.62 -7.82
CA THR A 307 5.40 2.90 -8.96
C THR A 307 6.88 3.27 -9.11
N LYS A 308 7.75 2.28 -9.36
CA LYS A 308 9.10 2.53 -9.85
C LYS A 308 8.98 2.98 -11.30
N PRO A 309 9.50 4.16 -11.70
CA PRO A 309 9.50 4.60 -13.10
C PRO A 309 10.17 3.59 -14.03
N SER A 310 9.80 3.66 -15.32
CA SER A 310 10.38 2.86 -16.41
C SER A 310 11.76 3.34 -16.80
#